data_df6056025bde0f95d2473556275263d8
#
_entry.id   df6056025bde0f95d2473556275263d8
#
_cell.length_a   1.000
_cell.length_b   1.000
_cell.length_c   1.000
_cell.angle_alpha   90.00
_cell.angle_beta   90.00
_cell.angle_gamma   90.00
#
_symmetry.space_group_name_H-M   'P 1'
#
loop_
_entity.id
_entity.type
_entity.pdbx_description
1 polymer ?
#
loop_
_entity_poly.entity_id
_entity_poly.type
_entity_poly.pdbx_seq_one_letter_code
_entity_poly.pdbx_strand_id
1 'polypeptide(L)'
;MSTADRGAVVEVPTVQASRTIVREFERYLGDPRDAASVIHTDRSVDLDERREFPVDAIAAVNELGLQRWYVPEAHGGELRDLLVPMMMIRSIARRDLTVAVAHGVTFLGAVGAWITGGPIADTMAELVLDGGPVAWGLTERGRGSDLSNTATTATLGDRVVLDGEKWPINNATRGRAMTVLARSSDQPGPRSLSLVLVDKHRVEPRTLAPLPKVATHGTRGADISGLAMRRTVVDAEMLVGAPGHGLETVLKSLQLTRPLTTPLSVGAADHAIEVAFEFATRRSATGRFPAGAFAARSTLGTAVADGLLAESVMYAAAREMHHATHEMALVSSLAKFLVPNTVDLLVREVTPFLGERSQLLGIAAAGGFQKLARDNRVIGIFDGNSMVNLNMIVNEFGTIARPDDPVDAALVVESLRHDAEPDGWLDPGRLRLVTRRGSRLLRALPGLVDLLGSRGSAGAARRIASEFERLAVLAGSAPREAMPSARSFELAERVALCFGASCAIAVELAGPDAAGAASEARLHAVLDRISVRLGLLDAASASASASLLGDLALDATRDGRRLSVLEGWDGVR
;
A
#
# COMPACT_ATOMS: atom_id res chain seq x y z
N MET A 1 -12.97 49.65 -20.52
CA MET A 1 -11.71 49.87 -19.84
C MET A 1 -11.33 48.60 -19.06
N SER A 2 -10.36 47.96 -19.60
CA SER A 2 -9.36 47.05 -19.05
C SER A 2 -9.81 45.95 -18.10
N THR A 3 -10.10 44.82 -18.66
CA THR A 3 -10.04 43.48 -18.08
C THR A 3 -8.57 43.09 -17.93
N ALA A 4 -8.07 43.05 -16.72
CA ALA A 4 -6.82 42.39 -16.41
C ALA A 4 -7.15 40.99 -15.90
N ASP A 5 -7.17 40.06 -16.83
CA ASP A 5 -7.13 38.62 -16.58
C ASP A 5 -5.74 38.29 -15.99
N ARG A 6 -5.68 38.13 -14.69
CA ARG A 6 -4.52 37.54 -14.05
C ARG A 6 -4.79 36.04 -14.00
N GLY A 7 -4.37 35.34 -15.04
CA GLY A 7 -4.12 33.92 -14.94
C GLY A 7 -3.15 33.68 -13.76
N ALA A 8 -3.67 33.20 -12.65
CA ALA A 8 -2.84 32.69 -11.57
C ALA A 8 -2.05 31.52 -12.17
N VAL A 9 -0.76 31.71 -12.35
CA VAL A 9 0.19 30.62 -12.55
C VAL A 9 0.09 29.80 -11.27
N VAL A 10 -0.58 28.67 -11.33
CA VAL A 10 -0.56 27.70 -10.24
C VAL A 10 0.89 27.25 -10.15
N GLU A 11 1.63 27.76 -9.16
CA GLU A 11 2.98 27.28 -8.89
C GLU A 11 2.88 25.77 -8.62
N VAL A 12 3.53 24.98 -9.47
CA VAL A 12 3.67 23.54 -9.29
C VAL A 12 4.44 23.33 -7.99
N PRO A 13 3.85 22.62 -6.98
CA PRO A 13 4.57 22.38 -5.73
C PRO A 13 5.83 21.60 -6.04
N THR A 14 6.98 22.07 -5.58
CA THR A 14 8.25 21.33 -5.70
C THR A 14 8.26 20.14 -4.75
N VAL A 15 9.10 19.12 -4.98
CA VAL A 15 9.32 17.98 -4.04
C VAL A 15 9.52 18.51 -2.62
N GLN A 16 10.18 19.64 -2.46
CA GLN A 16 10.36 20.29 -1.17
C GLN A 16 9.02 20.76 -0.57
N ALA A 17 8.10 21.26 -1.40
CA ALA A 17 6.75 21.62 -0.95
C ALA A 17 5.95 20.37 -0.54
N SER A 18 5.99 19.30 -1.35
CA SER A 18 5.35 18.01 -1.04
C SER A 18 5.87 17.41 0.27
N ARG A 19 7.19 17.44 0.49
CA ARG A 19 7.80 17.03 1.77
C ARG A 19 7.36 17.90 2.94
N THR A 20 7.23 19.20 2.72
CA THR A 20 6.75 20.13 3.75
C THR A 20 5.32 19.84 4.14
N ILE A 21 4.45 19.60 3.17
CA ILE A 21 3.04 19.22 3.40
C ILE A 21 2.94 17.95 4.23
N VAL A 22 3.68 16.89 3.86
CA VAL A 22 3.70 15.63 4.63
C VAL A 22 4.21 15.84 6.05
N ARG A 23 5.28 16.63 6.24
CA ARG A 23 5.82 16.95 7.57
C ARG A 23 4.85 17.78 8.42
N GLU A 24 4.13 18.70 7.82
CA GLU A 24 3.10 19.48 8.52
C GLU A 24 1.94 18.58 8.93
N PHE A 25 1.48 17.71 8.03
CA PHE A 25 0.45 16.72 8.33
C PHE A 25 0.86 15.82 9.50
N GLU A 26 2.10 15.29 9.48
CA GLU A 26 2.66 14.48 10.57
C GLU A 26 2.70 15.25 11.89
N ARG A 27 3.13 16.51 11.87
CA ARG A 27 3.19 17.36 13.07
C ARG A 27 1.78 17.63 13.65
N TYR A 28 0.77 17.80 12.80
CA TYR A 28 -0.61 17.98 13.24
C TYR A 28 -1.19 16.73 13.90
N LEU A 29 -0.85 15.56 13.40
CA LEU A 29 -1.28 14.31 14.04
C LEU A 29 -0.73 14.16 15.46
N GLY A 30 0.42 14.77 15.76
CA GLY A 30 1.05 14.77 17.08
C GLY A 30 1.74 13.44 17.45
N ASP A 31 2.35 13.39 18.63
CA ASP A 31 2.91 12.16 19.19
C ASP A 31 1.77 11.26 19.69
N PRO A 32 1.64 10.01 19.23
CA PRO A 32 0.57 9.10 19.65
C PRO A 32 0.60 8.76 21.16
N ARG A 33 1.66 9.10 21.87
CA ARG A 33 1.78 8.97 23.33
C ARG A 33 1.24 10.17 24.10
N ASP A 34 1.02 11.31 23.42
CA ASP A 34 0.45 12.50 24.02
C ASP A 34 -1.09 12.43 23.96
N ALA A 35 -1.74 12.57 25.11
CA ALA A 35 -3.20 12.56 25.23
C ALA A 35 -3.90 13.67 24.41
N ALA A 36 -3.19 14.76 24.07
CA ALA A 36 -3.68 15.84 23.23
C ALA A 36 -3.61 15.54 21.74
N SER A 37 -2.95 14.46 21.33
CA SER A 37 -2.81 14.11 19.92
C SER A 37 -4.12 13.70 19.27
N VAL A 38 -4.25 13.99 17.99
CA VAL A 38 -5.41 13.63 17.15
C VAL A 38 -5.70 12.13 17.22
N ILE A 39 -4.65 11.32 17.16
CA ILE A 39 -4.71 9.86 17.28
C ILE A 39 -3.81 9.43 18.43
N HIS A 40 -4.41 9.23 19.61
CA HIS A 40 -3.74 8.80 20.82
C HIS A 40 -3.83 7.28 20.99
N THR A 41 -2.72 6.61 21.34
CA THR A 41 -2.62 5.14 21.37
C THR A 41 -3.65 4.50 22.32
N ASP A 42 -3.77 5.00 23.55
CA ASP A 42 -4.68 4.38 24.55
C ASP A 42 -6.14 4.54 24.12
N ARG A 43 -6.50 5.68 23.50
CA ARG A 43 -7.84 5.89 22.95
C ARG A 43 -8.11 4.96 21.77
N SER A 44 -7.12 4.75 20.90
CA SER A 44 -7.22 3.81 19.78
C SER A 44 -7.43 2.37 20.26
N VAL A 45 -6.72 1.95 21.30
CA VAL A 45 -6.86 0.63 21.92
C VAL A 45 -8.24 0.48 22.58
N ASP A 46 -8.70 1.49 23.33
CA ASP A 46 -10.02 1.48 23.98
C ASP A 46 -11.17 1.40 22.98
N LEU A 47 -11.12 2.17 21.88
CA LEU A 47 -12.10 2.09 20.80
C LEU A 47 -12.09 0.72 20.11
N ASP A 48 -10.90 0.13 19.90
CA ASP A 48 -10.76 -1.21 19.31
C ASP A 48 -11.39 -2.28 20.20
N GLU A 49 -11.12 -2.25 21.52
CA GLU A 49 -11.72 -3.18 22.48
C GLU A 49 -13.25 -3.05 22.54
N ARG A 50 -13.79 -1.84 22.48
CA ARG A 50 -15.22 -1.58 22.42
C ARG A 50 -15.82 -1.80 21.03
N ARG A 51 -14.97 -2.06 20.00
CA ARG A 51 -15.38 -2.19 18.60
C ARG A 51 -16.10 -0.95 18.06
N GLU A 52 -15.70 0.21 18.54
CA GLU A 52 -16.29 1.50 18.17
C GLU A 52 -15.51 2.17 17.04
N PHE A 53 -16.24 2.81 16.14
CA PHE A 53 -15.66 3.53 15.02
C PHE A 53 -14.96 4.81 15.52
N PRO A 54 -13.74 5.12 15.06
CA PRO A 54 -12.95 6.27 15.53
C PRO A 54 -13.43 7.59 14.89
N VAL A 55 -14.65 8.04 15.24
CA VAL A 55 -15.35 9.17 14.62
C VAL A 55 -14.52 10.45 14.69
N ASP A 56 -13.97 10.77 15.88
CA ASP A 56 -13.25 12.03 16.09
C ASP A 56 -11.92 12.06 15.32
N ALA A 57 -11.21 10.92 15.28
CA ALA A 57 -9.97 10.82 14.51
C ALA A 57 -10.21 10.97 12.99
N ILE A 58 -11.29 10.37 12.48
CA ILE A 58 -11.69 10.52 11.07
C ILE A 58 -12.08 11.98 10.78
N ALA A 59 -12.85 12.63 11.66
CA ALA A 59 -13.24 14.03 11.50
C ALA A 59 -11.99 14.94 11.46
N ALA A 60 -11.06 14.76 12.39
CA ALA A 60 -9.83 15.54 12.43
C ALA A 60 -8.94 15.32 11.19
N VAL A 61 -8.85 14.09 10.66
CA VAL A 61 -8.13 13.82 9.41
C VAL A 61 -8.81 14.49 8.21
N ASN A 62 -10.14 14.54 8.17
CA ASN A 62 -10.90 15.31 7.18
C ASN A 62 -10.61 16.81 7.27
N GLU A 63 -10.55 17.38 8.49
CA GLU A 63 -10.21 18.78 8.71
C GLU A 63 -8.78 19.11 8.23
N LEU A 64 -7.86 18.15 8.32
CA LEU A 64 -6.52 18.26 7.76
C LEU A 64 -6.50 18.14 6.22
N GLY A 65 -7.62 17.84 5.60
CA GLY A 65 -7.78 17.88 4.16
C GLY A 65 -7.23 16.67 3.38
N LEU A 66 -6.97 15.52 4.04
CA LEU A 66 -6.44 14.34 3.35
C LEU A 66 -7.30 13.89 2.16
N GLN A 67 -8.63 14.04 2.23
CA GLN A 67 -9.54 13.68 1.14
C GLN A 67 -9.28 14.46 -0.15
N ARG A 68 -8.71 15.68 -0.08
CA ARG A 68 -8.34 16.47 -1.25
C ARG A 68 -7.24 15.80 -2.07
N TRP A 69 -6.36 15.04 -1.40
CA TRP A 69 -5.28 14.25 -2.01
C TRP A 69 -5.75 12.93 -2.64
N TYR A 70 -7.05 12.63 -2.59
CA TYR A 70 -7.66 11.52 -3.31
C TYR A 70 -8.29 11.96 -4.65
N VAL A 71 -8.40 13.24 -4.89
CA VAL A 71 -9.03 13.83 -6.07
C VAL A 71 -7.96 14.46 -6.96
N PRO A 72 -7.87 14.07 -8.26
CA PRO A 72 -6.93 14.68 -9.18
C PRO A 72 -7.15 16.20 -9.32
N GLU A 73 -6.07 16.95 -9.56
CA GLU A 73 -6.12 18.41 -9.76
C GLU A 73 -7.10 18.83 -10.87
N ALA A 74 -7.18 18.05 -11.94
CA ALA A 74 -8.12 18.29 -13.03
C ALA A 74 -9.59 18.35 -12.59
N HIS A 75 -9.90 17.83 -11.40
CA HIS A 75 -11.23 17.82 -10.78
C HIS A 75 -11.27 18.61 -9.46
N GLY A 76 -10.32 19.54 -9.25
CA GLY A 76 -10.32 20.47 -8.11
C GLY A 76 -9.69 19.91 -6.82
N GLY A 77 -9.02 18.77 -6.87
CA GLY A 77 -8.26 18.20 -5.75
C GLY A 77 -6.79 18.61 -5.73
N GLU A 78 -5.98 17.86 -4.99
CA GLU A 78 -4.54 18.09 -4.80
C GLU A 78 -3.68 16.92 -5.35
N LEU A 79 -4.31 15.88 -5.93
CA LEU A 79 -3.62 14.67 -6.33
C LEU A 79 -2.87 14.87 -7.65
N ARG A 80 -1.57 14.97 -7.55
CA ARG A 80 -0.59 14.96 -8.65
C ARG A 80 0.35 13.78 -8.52
N ASP A 81 0.95 13.64 -7.33
CA ASP A 81 1.89 12.57 -6.98
C ASP A 81 1.25 11.64 -5.94
N LEU A 82 1.11 10.37 -6.29
CA LEU A 82 0.56 9.35 -5.40
C LEU A 82 1.41 9.11 -4.14
N LEU A 83 2.70 9.49 -4.16
CA LEU A 83 3.56 9.37 -2.99
C LEU A 83 3.06 10.24 -1.83
N VAL A 84 2.52 11.44 -2.10
CA VAL A 84 2.06 12.36 -1.04
C VAL A 84 0.96 11.74 -0.19
N PRO A 85 -0.20 11.32 -0.75
CA PRO A 85 -1.23 10.65 0.06
C PRO A 85 -0.74 9.32 0.65
N MET A 86 0.18 8.60 0.00
CA MET A 86 0.78 7.39 0.58
C MET A 86 1.57 7.70 1.85
N MET A 87 2.35 8.77 1.88
CA MET A 87 3.08 9.19 3.08
C MET A 87 2.14 9.69 4.18
N MET A 88 1.06 10.40 3.85
CA MET A 88 0.04 10.80 4.82
C MET A 88 -0.68 9.57 5.42
N ILE A 89 -1.05 8.58 4.59
CA ILE A 89 -1.64 7.32 5.04
C ILE A 89 -0.67 6.55 5.95
N ARG A 90 0.63 6.50 5.63
CA ARG A 90 1.67 5.92 6.49
C ARG A 90 1.71 6.58 7.86
N SER A 91 1.63 7.91 7.90
CA SER A 91 1.61 8.69 9.16
C SER A 91 0.42 8.32 10.05
N ILE A 92 -0.77 8.14 9.45
CA ILE A 92 -1.95 7.68 10.19
C ILE A 92 -1.78 6.21 10.60
N ALA A 93 -1.37 5.34 9.68
CA ALA A 93 -1.25 3.90 9.91
C ALA A 93 -0.27 3.55 11.03
N ARG A 94 0.81 4.34 11.18
CA ARG A 94 1.76 4.22 12.29
C ARG A 94 1.08 4.44 13.66
N ARG A 95 0.01 5.22 13.71
CA ARG A 95 -0.76 5.53 14.92
C ARG A 95 -1.95 4.59 15.10
N ASP A 96 -2.75 4.43 14.05
CA ASP A 96 -3.93 3.57 14.04
C ASP A 96 -4.30 3.08 12.64
N LEU A 97 -4.14 1.78 12.39
CA LEU A 97 -4.52 1.15 11.13
C LEU A 97 -6.02 1.20 10.86
N THR A 98 -6.87 1.19 11.90
CA THR A 98 -8.33 1.29 11.74
C THR A 98 -8.71 2.64 11.11
N VAL A 99 -8.10 3.74 11.59
CA VAL A 99 -8.32 5.09 11.04
C VAL A 99 -7.82 5.15 9.60
N ALA A 100 -6.59 4.67 9.35
CA ALA A 100 -6.00 4.70 8.01
C ALA A 100 -6.82 3.90 6.98
N VAL A 101 -7.29 2.71 7.34
CA VAL A 101 -8.14 1.85 6.49
C VAL A 101 -9.52 2.47 6.28
N ALA A 102 -10.15 3.00 7.33
CA ALA A 102 -11.48 3.59 7.24
C ALA A 102 -11.49 4.87 6.38
N HIS A 103 -10.42 5.67 6.42
CA HIS A 103 -10.31 6.88 5.61
C HIS A 103 -9.89 6.54 4.16
N GLY A 104 -8.86 5.72 3.99
CA GLY A 104 -8.25 5.42 2.69
C GLY A 104 -9.16 4.66 1.71
N VAL A 105 -10.20 3.95 2.21
CA VAL A 105 -11.17 3.26 1.33
C VAL A 105 -11.89 4.21 0.38
N THR A 106 -11.98 5.51 0.71
CA THR A 106 -12.57 6.53 -0.16
C THR A 106 -11.86 6.60 -1.51
N PHE A 107 -10.52 6.51 -1.54
CA PHE A 107 -9.80 6.44 -2.80
C PHE A 107 -10.15 5.19 -3.61
N LEU A 108 -10.30 4.03 -2.95
CA LEU A 108 -10.65 2.78 -3.63
C LEU A 108 -12.02 2.89 -4.32
N GLY A 109 -12.99 3.49 -3.65
CA GLY A 109 -14.32 3.70 -4.21
C GLY A 109 -14.35 4.73 -5.34
N ALA A 110 -13.44 5.71 -5.32
CA ALA A 110 -13.42 6.83 -6.26
C ALA A 110 -12.59 6.58 -7.52
N VAL A 111 -11.49 5.81 -7.42
CA VAL A 111 -10.47 5.70 -8.47
C VAL A 111 -11.01 5.25 -9.83
N GLY A 112 -12.08 4.45 -9.86
CA GLY A 112 -12.74 4.05 -11.11
C GLY A 112 -13.25 5.26 -11.91
N ALA A 113 -13.72 6.31 -11.25
CA ALA A 113 -14.15 7.55 -11.88
C ALA A 113 -12.95 8.31 -12.47
N TRP A 114 -11.80 8.34 -11.78
CA TRP A 114 -10.58 8.95 -12.31
C TRP A 114 -10.03 8.24 -13.54
N ILE A 115 -10.20 6.92 -13.62
CA ILE A 115 -9.76 6.11 -14.76
C ILE A 115 -10.66 6.33 -15.98
N THR A 116 -11.96 6.48 -15.76
CA THR A 116 -12.93 6.62 -16.85
C THR A 116 -13.12 8.05 -17.31
N GLY A 117 -12.87 9.03 -16.41
CA GLY A 117 -13.05 10.45 -16.70
C GLY A 117 -14.50 10.86 -16.96
N GLY A 118 -14.67 12.05 -17.54
CA GLY A 118 -15.97 12.60 -17.91
C GLY A 118 -16.81 13.09 -16.71
N PRO A 119 -18.12 13.35 -16.89
CA PRO A 119 -18.98 13.96 -15.87
C PRO A 119 -19.06 13.17 -14.56
N ILE A 120 -18.90 11.85 -14.62
CA ILE A 120 -18.89 11.01 -13.40
C ILE A 120 -17.68 11.29 -12.50
N ALA A 121 -16.55 11.69 -13.09
CA ALA A 121 -15.38 12.10 -12.32
C ALA A 121 -15.64 13.41 -11.56
N ASP A 122 -16.31 14.38 -12.19
CA ASP A 122 -16.67 15.64 -11.52
C ASP A 122 -17.66 15.39 -10.38
N THR A 123 -18.68 14.56 -10.60
CA THR A 123 -19.63 14.14 -9.54
C THR A 123 -18.92 13.45 -8.38
N MET A 124 -17.97 12.56 -8.69
CA MET A 124 -17.18 11.87 -7.66
C MET A 124 -16.28 12.84 -6.90
N ALA A 125 -15.69 13.82 -7.59
CA ALA A 125 -14.85 14.84 -6.98
C ALA A 125 -15.64 15.69 -5.98
N GLU A 126 -16.82 16.16 -6.36
CA GLU A 126 -17.72 16.88 -5.44
C GLU A 126 -18.01 16.08 -4.17
N LEU A 127 -18.36 14.79 -4.30
CA LEU A 127 -18.63 13.91 -3.17
C LEU A 127 -17.42 13.77 -2.23
N VAL A 128 -16.23 13.56 -2.78
CA VAL A 128 -15.00 13.34 -1.99
C VAL A 128 -14.51 14.63 -1.35
N LEU A 129 -14.53 15.75 -2.08
CA LEU A 129 -14.11 17.07 -1.58
C LEU A 129 -15.03 17.59 -0.46
N ASP A 130 -16.33 17.25 -0.49
CA ASP A 130 -17.30 17.51 0.59
C ASP A 130 -17.08 16.60 1.83
N GLY A 131 -16.03 15.79 1.84
CA GLY A 131 -15.71 14.87 2.93
C GLY A 131 -16.58 13.62 2.97
N GLY A 132 -17.32 13.31 1.90
CA GLY A 132 -18.17 12.13 1.79
C GLY A 132 -17.36 10.85 1.54
N PRO A 133 -17.29 9.90 2.49
CA PRO A 133 -16.59 8.65 2.24
C PRO A 133 -17.27 7.84 1.14
N VAL A 134 -16.48 7.25 0.23
CA VAL A 134 -16.97 6.41 -0.85
C VAL A 134 -16.54 4.96 -0.61
N ALA A 135 -17.50 4.07 -0.42
CA ALA A 135 -17.26 2.65 -0.27
C ALA A 135 -17.04 1.96 -1.62
N TRP A 136 -16.33 0.83 -1.61
CA TRP A 136 -16.10 0.04 -2.82
C TRP A 136 -16.87 -1.29 -2.79
N GLY A 137 -18.03 -1.30 -3.41
CA GLY A 137 -18.99 -2.40 -3.41
C GLY A 137 -18.68 -3.47 -4.47
N LEU A 138 -17.61 -4.22 -4.29
CA LEU A 138 -17.24 -5.35 -5.18
C LEU A 138 -17.68 -6.69 -4.62
N THR A 139 -17.36 -6.94 -3.35
CA THR A 139 -17.44 -8.24 -2.69
C THR A 139 -18.89 -8.63 -2.36
N GLU A 140 -19.21 -9.92 -2.54
CA GLU A 140 -20.47 -10.54 -2.12
C GLU A 140 -20.22 -11.78 -1.27
N ARG A 141 -21.22 -12.25 -0.54
CA ARG A 141 -21.12 -13.47 0.27
C ARG A 141 -20.70 -14.66 -0.59
N GLY A 142 -19.60 -15.32 -0.19
CA GLY A 142 -19.06 -16.49 -0.91
C GLY A 142 -18.37 -16.16 -2.24
N ARG A 143 -18.18 -14.88 -2.61
CA ARG A 143 -17.61 -14.44 -3.90
C ARG A 143 -16.55 -13.37 -3.74
N GLY A 144 -15.68 -13.47 -2.73
CA GLY A 144 -14.69 -12.44 -2.39
C GLY A 144 -13.67 -12.15 -3.48
N SER A 145 -13.06 -13.20 -4.05
CA SER A 145 -12.01 -13.07 -5.08
C SER A 145 -12.53 -13.29 -6.51
N ASP A 146 -13.73 -13.84 -6.68
CA ASP A 146 -14.34 -14.10 -7.98
C ASP A 146 -15.32 -12.98 -8.36
N LEU A 147 -14.76 -11.85 -8.78
CA LEU A 147 -15.53 -10.67 -9.19
C LEU A 147 -16.37 -10.92 -10.45
N SER A 148 -15.95 -11.85 -11.32
CA SER A 148 -16.66 -12.18 -12.55
C SER A 148 -18.03 -12.83 -12.29
N ASN A 149 -18.18 -13.42 -11.11
CA ASN A 149 -19.36 -14.17 -10.70
C ASN A 149 -20.32 -13.37 -9.81
N THR A 150 -20.25 -12.02 -9.84
CA THR A 150 -21.15 -11.17 -9.05
C THR A 150 -22.63 -11.47 -9.34
N ALA A 151 -23.46 -11.52 -8.28
CA ALA A 151 -24.90 -11.76 -8.37
C ALA A 151 -25.73 -10.48 -8.38
N THR A 152 -25.21 -9.38 -7.84
CA THR A 152 -25.86 -8.06 -7.91
C THR A 152 -26.10 -7.72 -9.37
N THR A 153 -27.32 -7.30 -9.71
CA THR A 153 -27.74 -6.96 -11.09
C THR A 153 -27.95 -5.47 -11.26
N ALA A 154 -27.76 -4.99 -12.49
CA ALA A 154 -28.05 -3.64 -12.91
C ALA A 154 -28.85 -3.69 -14.24
N THR A 155 -30.11 -3.32 -14.20
CA THR A 155 -30.90 -3.14 -15.43
C THR A 155 -30.63 -1.73 -15.97
N LEU A 156 -30.04 -1.67 -17.15
CA LEU A 156 -29.69 -0.41 -17.80
C LEU A 156 -30.82 0.09 -18.70
N GLY A 157 -31.08 1.40 -18.70
CA GLY A 157 -32.09 2.10 -19.47
C GLY A 157 -31.94 3.60 -19.25
N ASP A 158 -33.00 4.38 -19.38
CA ASP A 158 -33.03 5.81 -19.06
C ASP A 158 -32.62 6.08 -17.60
N ARG A 159 -32.80 5.08 -16.76
CA ARG A 159 -32.29 4.99 -15.39
C ARG A 159 -31.71 3.61 -15.17
N VAL A 160 -30.85 3.48 -14.17
CA VAL A 160 -30.25 2.21 -13.76
C VAL A 160 -30.99 1.68 -12.53
N VAL A 161 -31.44 0.44 -12.58
CA VAL A 161 -32.10 -0.24 -11.47
C VAL A 161 -31.18 -1.34 -10.93
N LEU A 162 -30.80 -1.23 -9.65
CA LEU A 162 -29.92 -2.15 -8.95
C LEU A 162 -30.71 -3.08 -8.02
N ASP A 163 -30.42 -4.37 -8.09
CA ASP A 163 -30.90 -5.39 -7.16
C ASP A 163 -29.73 -6.28 -6.72
N GLY A 164 -29.61 -6.52 -5.41
CA GLY A 164 -28.60 -7.41 -4.85
C GLY A 164 -28.00 -6.92 -3.53
N GLU A 165 -26.91 -7.56 -3.12
CA GLU A 165 -26.26 -7.31 -1.84
C GLU A 165 -24.74 -7.24 -2.01
N LYS A 166 -24.10 -6.24 -1.39
CA LYS A 166 -22.64 -6.14 -1.25
C LYS A 166 -22.25 -6.34 0.21
N TRP A 167 -21.37 -7.33 0.47
CA TRP A 167 -20.94 -7.71 1.82
C TRP A 167 -19.71 -8.64 1.75
N PRO A 168 -18.69 -8.56 2.63
CA PRO A 168 -18.46 -7.45 3.57
C PRO A 168 -17.77 -6.27 2.88
N ILE A 169 -18.20 -5.06 3.18
CA ILE A 169 -17.69 -3.83 2.58
C ILE A 169 -17.30 -2.84 3.68
N ASN A 170 -16.12 -2.24 3.56
CA ASN A 170 -15.70 -1.18 4.46
C ASN A 170 -16.48 0.11 4.17
N ASN A 171 -16.96 0.78 5.21
CA ASN A 171 -17.81 1.97 5.15
C ASN A 171 -19.14 1.78 4.38
N ALA A 172 -19.64 0.54 4.24
CA ALA A 172 -20.90 0.33 3.52
C ALA A 172 -22.07 1.07 4.16
N THR A 173 -22.13 1.17 5.51
CA THR A 173 -23.19 1.89 6.18
C THR A 173 -22.86 3.37 6.41
N ARG A 174 -21.60 3.70 6.74
CA ARG A 174 -21.15 5.06 7.05
C ARG A 174 -20.84 5.91 5.82
N GLY A 175 -20.43 5.28 4.70
CA GLY A 175 -20.09 5.99 3.47
C GLY A 175 -21.28 6.78 2.92
N ARG A 176 -21.03 7.97 2.39
CA ARG A 176 -21.98 8.80 1.65
C ARG A 176 -22.42 8.10 0.37
N ALA A 177 -21.47 7.47 -0.31
CA ALA A 177 -21.71 6.78 -1.57
C ALA A 177 -21.02 5.41 -1.61
N MET A 178 -21.39 4.60 -2.58
CA MET A 178 -20.74 3.32 -2.88
C MET A 178 -20.66 3.10 -4.39
N THR A 179 -19.47 2.81 -4.90
CA THR A 179 -19.28 2.33 -6.27
C THR A 179 -19.53 0.82 -6.31
N VAL A 180 -20.54 0.39 -7.08
CA VAL A 180 -21.07 -0.97 -7.10
C VAL A 180 -20.72 -1.67 -8.41
N LEU A 181 -20.07 -2.83 -8.35
CA LEU A 181 -19.94 -3.73 -9.49
C LEU A 181 -21.18 -4.59 -9.59
N ALA A 182 -21.88 -4.53 -10.74
CA ALA A 182 -23.12 -5.25 -10.96
C ALA A 182 -23.18 -5.88 -12.35
N ARG A 183 -23.92 -6.98 -12.47
CA ARG A 183 -24.20 -7.66 -13.74
C ARG A 183 -25.23 -6.87 -14.53
N SER A 184 -24.84 -6.38 -15.68
CA SER A 184 -25.68 -5.54 -16.55
C SER A 184 -26.07 -6.23 -17.87
N SER A 185 -25.63 -7.49 -18.07
CA SER A 185 -26.00 -8.29 -19.24
C SER A 185 -26.05 -9.77 -18.89
N ASP A 186 -27.00 -10.50 -19.47
CA ASP A 186 -27.11 -11.96 -19.35
C ASP A 186 -26.11 -12.71 -20.25
N GLN A 187 -25.45 -11.99 -21.17
CA GLN A 187 -24.41 -12.59 -22.00
C GLN A 187 -23.19 -12.93 -21.12
N PRO A 188 -22.71 -14.18 -21.12
CA PRO A 188 -21.53 -14.53 -20.31
C PRO A 188 -20.29 -13.84 -20.84
N GLY A 189 -19.37 -13.51 -19.91
CA GLY A 189 -18.07 -12.96 -20.29
C GLY A 189 -17.71 -11.67 -19.56
N PRO A 190 -16.50 -11.15 -19.78
CA PRO A 190 -15.96 -10.01 -19.04
C PRO A 190 -16.72 -8.69 -19.28
N ARG A 191 -17.50 -8.59 -20.38
CA ARG A 191 -18.33 -7.43 -20.73
C ARG A 191 -19.77 -7.52 -20.18
N SER A 192 -20.05 -8.43 -19.27
CA SER A 192 -21.35 -8.55 -18.62
C SER A 192 -21.49 -7.66 -17.38
N LEU A 193 -20.43 -6.96 -16.96
CA LEU A 193 -20.38 -6.22 -15.70
C LEU A 193 -20.21 -4.73 -15.95
N SER A 194 -20.97 -3.91 -15.19
CA SER A 194 -20.86 -2.46 -15.16
C SER A 194 -20.57 -1.96 -13.74
N LEU A 195 -19.95 -0.79 -13.64
CA LEU A 195 -19.78 -0.07 -12.38
C LEU A 195 -20.82 1.04 -12.28
N VAL A 196 -21.42 1.19 -11.12
CA VAL A 196 -22.47 2.17 -10.85
C VAL A 196 -22.18 2.89 -9.53
N LEU A 197 -22.17 4.21 -9.53
CA LEU A 197 -22.10 5.02 -8.32
C LEU A 197 -23.50 5.13 -7.69
N VAL A 198 -23.61 4.73 -6.44
CA VAL A 198 -24.83 4.89 -5.62
C VAL A 198 -24.57 5.97 -4.58
N ASP A 199 -25.01 7.21 -4.84
CA ASP A 199 -25.09 8.26 -3.83
C ASP A 199 -26.35 8.04 -2.99
N LYS A 200 -26.17 7.69 -1.72
CA LYS A 200 -27.28 7.35 -0.81
C LYS A 200 -28.23 8.50 -0.54
N HIS A 201 -27.81 9.74 -0.78
CA HIS A 201 -28.69 10.91 -0.63
C HIS A 201 -29.54 11.20 -1.87
N ARG A 202 -29.22 10.56 -3.01
CA ARG A 202 -29.96 10.74 -4.29
C ARG A 202 -30.90 9.57 -4.62
N VAL A 203 -30.94 8.55 -3.78
CA VAL A 203 -31.81 7.37 -3.99
C VAL A 203 -32.90 7.30 -2.93
N GLU A 204 -33.98 6.61 -3.26
CA GLU A 204 -35.10 6.38 -2.32
C GLU A 204 -34.62 5.54 -1.12
N PRO A 205 -34.59 6.08 0.12
CA PRO A 205 -33.99 5.40 1.28
C PRO A 205 -34.52 4.00 1.55
N ARG A 206 -35.83 3.75 1.32
CA ARG A 206 -36.47 2.43 1.54
C ARG A 206 -35.95 1.35 0.60
N THR A 207 -35.25 1.70 -0.49
CA THR A 207 -34.66 0.75 -1.44
C THR A 207 -33.26 0.30 -1.01
N LEU A 208 -32.66 0.96 -0.01
CA LEU A 208 -31.38 0.63 0.60
C LEU A 208 -31.59 0.04 1.99
N ALA A 209 -31.05 -1.14 2.25
CA ALA A 209 -31.07 -1.75 3.57
C ALA A 209 -29.63 -1.94 4.08
N PRO A 210 -29.18 -1.18 5.10
CA PRO A 210 -27.90 -1.42 5.75
C PRO A 210 -27.84 -2.82 6.36
N LEU A 211 -26.72 -3.51 6.16
CA LEU A 211 -26.46 -4.79 6.80
C LEU A 211 -25.60 -4.60 8.04
N PRO A 212 -25.79 -5.43 9.08
CA PRO A 212 -25.08 -5.28 10.35
C PRO A 212 -23.56 -5.30 10.17
N LYS A 213 -22.87 -4.53 11.04
CA LYS A 213 -21.41 -4.58 11.17
C LYS A 213 -20.95 -5.99 11.53
N VAL A 214 -19.88 -6.45 10.89
CA VAL A 214 -19.25 -7.75 11.13
C VAL A 214 -18.24 -7.64 12.27
N ALA A 215 -18.22 -8.61 13.17
CA ALA A 215 -17.17 -8.74 14.16
C ALA A 215 -15.89 -9.27 13.51
N THR A 216 -14.82 -8.49 13.54
CA THR A 216 -13.54 -8.83 12.94
C THR A 216 -12.46 -9.12 13.98
N HIS A 217 -11.40 -9.84 13.60
CA HIS A 217 -10.27 -10.12 14.47
C HIS A 217 -9.38 -8.88 14.69
N GLY A 218 -9.02 -8.19 13.60
CA GLY A 218 -8.33 -6.90 13.59
C GLY A 218 -9.22 -5.80 13.04
N THR A 219 -8.77 -4.54 13.10
CA THR A 219 -9.53 -3.34 12.69
C THR A 219 -10.96 -3.35 13.23
N ARG A 220 -11.11 -3.74 14.52
CA ARG A 220 -12.41 -4.01 15.14
C ARG A 220 -13.34 -2.80 15.15
N GLY A 221 -12.76 -1.58 15.18
CA GLY A 221 -13.49 -0.33 15.09
C GLY A 221 -14.03 0.00 13.69
N ALA A 222 -13.45 -0.55 12.61
CA ALA A 222 -13.86 -0.24 11.25
C ALA A 222 -15.33 -0.63 10.97
N ASP A 223 -15.99 0.09 10.09
CA ASP A 223 -17.34 -0.24 9.61
C ASP A 223 -17.25 -1.29 8.50
N ILE A 224 -16.97 -2.53 8.88
CA ILE A 224 -17.07 -3.67 7.95
C ILE A 224 -18.51 -4.17 8.02
N SER A 225 -19.33 -3.77 7.06
CA SER A 225 -20.77 -4.01 7.03
C SER A 225 -21.23 -4.39 5.62
N GLY A 226 -22.40 -4.00 5.19
CA GLY A 226 -22.87 -4.24 3.84
C GLY A 226 -24.07 -3.37 3.52
N LEU A 227 -24.51 -3.50 2.27
CA LEU A 227 -25.67 -2.78 1.76
C LEU A 227 -26.45 -3.69 0.83
N ALA A 228 -27.75 -3.88 1.12
CA ALA A 228 -28.69 -4.52 0.22
C ALA A 228 -29.45 -3.45 -0.59
N MET A 229 -29.53 -3.65 -1.88
CA MET A 229 -30.25 -2.81 -2.84
C MET A 229 -31.47 -3.58 -3.33
N ARG A 230 -32.66 -2.95 -3.26
CA ARG A 230 -33.93 -3.55 -3.65
C ARG A 230 -34.62 -2.65 -4.66
N ARG A 231 -34.42 -2.95 -5.95
CA ARG A 231 -34.87 -2.09 -7.06
C ARG A 231 -34.42 -0.64 -6.86
N THR A 232 -33.19 -0.44 -6.38
CA THR A 232 -32.61 0.87 -6.15
C THR A 232 -32.39 1.57 -7.49
N VAL A 233 -33.04 2.71 -7.68
CA VAL A 233 -33.00 3.47 -8.92
C VAL A 233 -31.98 4.59 -8.81
N VAL A 234 -31.04 4.65 -9.73
CA VAL A 234 -30.06 5.74 -9.90
C VAL A 234 -30.16 6.32 -11.32
N ASP A 235 -29.68 7.53 -11.50
CA ASP A 235 -29.64 8.18 -12.81
C ASP A 235 -28.63 7.47 -13.72
N ALA A 236 -28.86 7.44 -15.02
CA ALA A 236 -27.97 6.78 -15.99
C ALA A 236 -26.55 7.39 -15.99
N GLU A 237 -26.42 8.67 -15.62
CA GLU A 237 -25.16 9.39 -15.48
C GLU A 237 -24.28 8.86 -14.33
N MET A 238 -24.85 8.06 -13.42
CA MET A 238 -24.11 7.40 -12.33
C MET A 238 -23.34 6.15 -12.78
N LEU A 239 -23.38 5.79 -14.06
CA LEU A 239 -22.50 4.76 -14.62
C LEU A 239 -21.04 5.25 -14.59
N VAL A 240 -20.16 4.44 -14.04
CA VAL A 240 -18.71 4.68 -14.02
C VAL A 240 -18.10 4.00 -15.25
N GLY A 241 -17.88 4.78 -16.29
CA GLY A 241 -17.43 4.30 -17.59
C GLY A 241 -18.55 3.73 -18.46
N ALA A 242 -18.18 3.10 -19.57
CA ALA A 242 -19.13 2.54 -20.52
C ALA A 242 -19.81 1.26 -19.98
N PRO A 243 -21.07 0.99 -20.37
CA PRO A 243 -21.74 -0.27 -20.08
C PRO A 243 -20.89 -1.48 -20.47
N GLY A 244 -20.83 -2.48 -19.58
CA GLY A 244 -20.07 -3.72 -19.81
C GLY A 244 -18.55 -3.59 -19.56
N HIS A 245 -18.03 -2.42 -19.22
CA HIS A 245 -16.60 -2.22 -18.95
C HIS A 245 -16.25 -2.23 -17.44
N GLY A 246 -17.19 -2.55 -16.57
CA GLY A 246 -17.01 -2.51 -15.12
C GLY A 246 -15.85 -3.38 -14.62
N LEU A 247 -15.71 -4.60 -15.11
CA LEU A 247 -14.62 -5.49 -14.70
C LEU A 247 -13.25 -4.95 -15.16
N GLU A 248 -13.14 -4.45 -16.39
CA GLU A 248 -11.91 -3.83 -16.89
C GLU A 248 -11.52 -2.62 -16.04
N THR A 249 -12.46 -1.75 -15.72
CA THR A 249 -12.24 -0.57 -14.86
C THR A 249 -11.78 -0.99 -13.46
N VAL A 250 -12.41 -2.00 -12.86
CA VAL A 250 -11.97 -2.55 -11.55
C VAL A 250 -10.56 -3.10 -11.61
N LEU A 251 -10.21 -3.88 -12.63
CA LEU A 251 -8.86 -4.45 -12.76
C LEU A 251 -7.79 -3.37 -12.97
N LYS A 252 -8.10 -2.29 -13.67
CA LYS A 252 -7.25 -1.11 -13.79
C LYS A 252 -7.16 -0.33 -12.46
N SER A 253 -8.28 -0.19 -11.75
CA SER A 253 -8.32 0.41 -10.42
C SER A 253 -7.40 -0.30 -9.44
N LEU A 254 -7.42 -1.64 -9.43
CA LEU A 254 -6.56 -2.46 -8.58
C LEU A 254 -5.07 -2.22 -8.82
N GLN A 255 -4.67 -1.79 -10.01
CA GLN A 255 -3.28 -1.45 -10.31
C GLN A 255 -2.80 -0.18 -9.58
N LEU A 256 -3.72 0.71 -9.22
CA LEU A 256 -3.43 1.93 -8.46
C LEU A 256 -3.68 1.73 -6.96
N THR A 257 -4.76 1.04 -6.60
CA THR A 257 -5.13 0.87 -5.18
C THR A 257 -4.19 -0.08 -4.44
N ARG A 258 -3.69 -1.14 -5.06
CA ARG A 258 -2.76 -2.08 -4.43
C ARG A 258 -1.47 -1.42 -3.93
N PRO A 259 -0.73 -0.63 -4.71
CA PRO A 259 0.40 0.14 -4.18
C PRO A 259 -0.03 1.11 -3.08
N LEU A 260 -1.20 1.76 -3.22
CA LEU A 260 -1.72 2.70 -2.23
C LEU A 260 -2.08 2.04 -0.89
N THR A 261 -2.22 0.72 -0.83
CA THR A 261 -2.38 -0.01 0.42
C THR A 261 -1.06 -0.35 1.12
N THR A 262 0.08 -0.26 0.42
CA THR A 262 1.40 -0.60 1.01
C THR A 262 1.80 0.31 2.18
N PRO A 263 1.53 1.63 2.20
CA PRO A 263 1.84 2.49 3.33
C PRO A 263 1.10 2.11 4.62
N LEU A 264 -0.01 1.38 4.54
CA LEU A 264 -0.68 0.83 5.73
C LEU A 264 0.25 -0.14 6.47
N SER A 265 0.87 -1.07 5.74
CA SER A 265 1.82 -2.02 6.33
C SER A 265 3.15 -1.34 6.71
N VAL A 266 3.66 -0.39 5.90
CA VAL A 266 4.88 0.34 6.25
C VAL A 266 4.70 1.13 7.55
N GLY A 267 3.54 1.80 7.74
CA GLY A 267 3.21 2.47 9.00
C GLY A 267 3.11 1.49 10.18
N ALA A 268 2.59 0.28 9.95
CA ALA A 268 2.59 -0.77 10.94
C ALA A 268 4.02 -1.24 11.30
N ALA A 269 4.90 -1.37 10.31
CA ALA A 269 6.32 -1.70 10.54
C ALA A 269 6.99 -0.61 11.38
N ASP A 270 6.76 0.66 11.06
CA ASP A 270 7.27 1.81 11.82
C ASP A 270 6.91 1.71 13.31
N HIS A 271 5.63 1.45 13.61
CA HIS A 271 5.17 1.31 15.00
C HIS A 271 5.79 0.09 15.68
N ALA A 272 5.85 -1.07 15.01
CA ALA A 272 6.43 -2.27 15.58
C ALA A 272 7.92 -2.10 15.91
N ILE A 273 8.68 -1.45 15.02
CA ILE A 273 10.08 -1.11 15.21
C ILE A 273 10.23 -0.13 16.38
N GLU A 274 9.42 0.92 16.44
CA GLU A 274 9.47 1.91 17.53
C GLU A 274 9.25 1.24 18.90
N VAL A 275 8.25 0.38 19.04
CA VAL A 275 7.99 -0.37 20.28
C VAL A 275 9.14 -1.29 20.63
N ALA A 276 9.75 -1.96 19.66
CA ALA A 276 10.90 -2.83 19.88
C ALA A 276 12.13 -2.06 20.37
N PHE A 277 12.41 -0.89 19.78
CA PHE A 277 13.52 -0.03 20.20
C PHE A 277 13.27 0.61 21.57
N GLU A 278 12.06 1.04 21.87
CA GLU A 278 11.70 1.54 23.20
C GLU A 278 11.94 0.45 24.26
N PHE A 279 11.53 -0.79 24.00
CA PHE A 279 11.80 -1.91 24.90
C PHE A 279 13.30 -2.20 25.05
N ALA A 280 14.05 -2.19 23.94
CA ALA A 280 15.48 -2.50 23.92
C ALA A 280 16.33 -1.48 24.68
N THR A 281 15.88 -0.22 24.74
CA THR A 281 16.59 0.89 25.41
C THR A 281 16.18 1.09 26.87
N ARG A 282 15.14 0.40 27.36
CA ARG A 282 14.74 0.44 28.76
C ARG A 282 15.68 -0.42 29.62
N ARG A 283 16.08 0.09 30.81
CA ARG A 283 16.83 -0.71 31.79
C ARG A 283 15.97 -1.86 32.33
N SER A 284 16.53 -3.05 32.33
CA SER A 284 15.95 -4.20 33.04
C SER A 284 16.05 -4.01 34.58
N ALA A 285 15.34 -4.84 35.35
CA ALA A 285 15.46 -4.88 36.81
C ALA A 285 16.91 -5.17 37.30
N THR A 286 17.76 -5.76 36.46
CA THR A 286 19.18 -6.02 36.73
C THR A 286 20.09 -4.83 36.31
N GLY A 287 19.52 -3.72 35.86
CA GLY A 287 20.26 -2.54 35.42
C GLY A 287 20.89 -2.67 34.03
N ARG A 288 20.61 -3.76 33.27
CA ARG A 288 21.12 -3.98 31.92
C ARG A 288 20.09 -3.55 30.86
N PHE A 289 20.57 -3.14 29.70
CA PHE A 289 19.74 -2.88 28.53
C PHE A 289 19.68 -4.13 27.64
N PRO A 290 18.49 -4.58 27.18
CA PRO A 290 18.38 -5.68 26.22
C PRO A 290 19.25 -5.48 24.98
N ALA A 291 19.33 -4.26 24.46
CA ALA A 291 20.17 -3.89 23.31
C ALA A 291 21.69 -4.15 23.53
N GLY A 292 22.15 -4.38 24.75
CA GLY A 292 23.54 -4.78 25.03
C GLY A 292 23.90 -6.16 24.51
N ALA A 293 22.94 -7.03 24.23
CA ALA A 293 23.17 -8.36 23.70
C ALA A 293 23.24 -8.35 22.16
N PHE A 294 24.22 -9.10 21.59
CA PHE A 294 24.34 -9.23 20.13
C PHE A 294 23.06 -9.76 19.47
N ALA A 295 22.44 -10.78 20.05
CA ALA A 295 21.19 -11.35 19.55
C ALA A 295 20.06 -10.31 19.49
N ALA A 296 19.96 -9.42 20.48
CA ALA A 296 18.96 -8.35 20.48
C ALA A 296 19.21 -7.34 19.34
N ARG A 297 20.46 -6.93 19.14
CA ARG A 297 20.83 -6.03 18.03
C ARG A 297 20.56 -6.67 16.68
N SER A 298 20.89 -7.95 16.52
CA SER A 298 20.60 -8.68 15.29
C SER A 298 19.09 -8.77 15.03
N THR A 299 18.25 -9.04 16.05
CA THR A 299 16.78 -9.05 15.91
C THR A 299 16.25 -7.67 15.51
N LEU A 300 16.71 -6.61 16.18
CA LEU A 300 16.32 -5.24 15.85
C LEU A 300 16.72 -4.85 14.42
N GLY A 301 17.96 -5.16 14.03
CA GLY A 301 18.45 -4.89 12.67
C GLY A 301 17.72 -5.69 11.60
N THR A 302 17.33 -6.94 11.89
CA THR A 302 16.48 -7.73 10.99
C THR A 302 15.11 -7.07 10.79
N ALA A 303 14.50 -6.60 11.88
CA ALA A 303 13.22 -5.88 11.78
C ALA A 303 13.37 -4.57 10.97
N VAL A 304 14.45 -3.83 11.19
CA VAL A 304 14.75 -2.62 10.40
C VAL A 304 14.97 -2.97 8.93
N ALA A 305 15.71 -4.05 8.60
CA ALA A 305 15.93 -4.47 7.23
C ALA A 305 14.62 -4.84 6.51
N ASP A 306 13.69 -5.55 7.18
CA ASP A 306 12.36 -5.84 6.64
C ASP A 306 11.53 -4.54 6.47
N GLY A 307 11.63 -3.57 7.39
CA GLY A 307 10.99 -2.26 7.28
C GLY A 307 11.52 -1.45 6.07
N LEU A 308 12.84 -1.39 5.90
CA LEU A 308 13.50 -0.70 4.78
C LEU A 308 13.17 -1.37 3.43
N LEU A 309 13.09 -2.71 3.37
CA LEU A 309 12.62 -3.44 2.20
C LEU A 309 11.18 -3.04 1.83
N ALA A 310 10.29 -3.06 2.81
CA ALA A 310 8.89 -2.68 2.60
C ALA A 310 8.76 -1.22 2.12
N GLU A 311 9.52 -0.30 2.69
CA GLU A 311 9.58 1.11 2.31
C GLU A 311 10.13 1.29 0.90
N SER A 312 11.22 0.60 0.53
CA SER A 312 11.80 0.65 -0.81
C SER A 312 10.81 0.19 -1.88
N VAL A 313 10.09 -0.91 -1.62
CA VAL A 313 9.06 -1.42 -2.54
C VAL A 313 7.88 -0.46 -2.64
N MET A 314 7.42 0.10 -1.54
CA MET A 314 6.36 1.12 -1.51
C MET A 314 6.73 2.33 -2.37
N TYR A 315 7.92 2.88 -2.16
CA TYR A 315 8.41 4.03 -2.90
C TYR A 315 8.58 3.74 -4.39
N ALA A 316 9.27 2.64 -4.74
CA ALA A 316 9.46 2.26 -6.13
C ALA A 316 8.12 2.06 -6.84
N ALA A 317 7.15 1.37 -6.21
CA ALA A 317 5.82 1.19 -6.79
C ALA A 317 5.07 2.52 -6.99
N ALA A 318 5.21 3.49 -6.07
CA ALA A 318 4.65 4.83 -6.21
C ALA A 318 5.22 5.55 -7.44
N ARG A 319 6.52 5.49 -7.66
CA ARG A 319 7.18 6.10 -8.82
C ARG A 319 6.83 5.38 -10.12
N GLU A 320 6.76 4.03 -10.12
CA GLU A 320 6.37 3.26 -11.29
C GLU A 320 4.93 3.55 -11.77
N MET A 321 4.01 3.93 -10.89
CA MET A 321 2.68 4.37 -11.29
C MET A 321 2.73 5.55 -12.28
N HIS A 322 3.70 6.44 -12.15
CA HIS A 322 3.89 7.59 -13.03
C HIS A 322 4.78 7.26 -14.23
N HIS A 323 5.94 6.65 -14.00
CA HIS A 323 6.95 6.43 -15.04
C HIS A 323 6.67 5.22 -15.92
N ALA A 324 6.11 4.14 -15.35
CA ALA A 324 5.86 2.87 -16.02
C ALA A 324 4.41 2.38 -15.82
N THR A 325 3.43 3.28 -15.94
CA THR A 325 1.99 3.00 -15.75
C THR A 325 1.52 1.73 -16.47
N HIS A 326 2.09 1.43 -17.64
CA HIS A 326 1.76 0.25 -18.44
C HIS A 326 2.31 -1.08 -17.87
N GLU A 327 3.17 -1.05 -16.86
CA GLU A 327 3.71 -2.22 -16.18
C GLU A 327 2.99 -2.52 -14.85
N MET A 328 2.02 -1.67 -14.47
CA MET A 328 1.39 -1.74 -13.15
C MET A 328 0.57 -3.02 -12.93
N ALA A 329 0.16 -3.75 -13.95
CA ALA A 329 -0.48 -5.06 -13.78
C ALA A 329 0.42 -6.03 -12.98
N LEU A 330 1.72 -6.04 -13.25
CA LEU A 330 2.69 -6.86 -12.54
C LEU A 330 3.22 -6.16 -11.28
N VAL A 331 3.67 -4.90 -11.39
CA VAL A 331 4.29 -4.14 -10.28
C VAL A 331 3.36 -4.04 -9.08
N SER A 332 2.06 -3.73 -9.32
CA SER A 332 1.08 -3.64 -8.23
C SER A 332 0.87 -4.96 -7.49
N SER A 333 0.91 -6.09 -8.22
CA SER A 333 0.76 -7.41 -7.63
C SER A 333 1.99 -7.83 -6.83
N LEU A 334 3.20 -7.52 -7.34
CA LEU A 334 4.47 -7.75 -6.64
C LEU A 334 4.52 -6.95 -5.32
N ALA A 335 4.22 -5.64 -5.38
CA ALA A 335 4.21 -4.77 -4.20
C ALA A 335 3.16 -5.21 -3.17
N LYS A 336 1.94 -5.48 -3.62
CA LYS A 336 0.82 -5.90 -2.76
C LYS A 336 1.03 -7.26 -2.12
N PHE A 337 1.77 -8.16 -2.78
CA PHE A 337 2.18 -9.42 -2.18
C PHE A 337 3.33 -9.20 -1.19
N LEU A 338 4.41 -8.53 -1.62
CA LEU A 338 5.66 -8.52 -0.87
C LEU A 338 5.57 -7.68 0.41
N VAL A 339 5.01 -6.46 0.36
CA VAL A 339 5.04 -5.51 1.48
C VAL A 339 4.26 -6.03 2.69
N PRO A 340 2.97 -6.40 2.61
CA PRO A 340 2.23 -6.89 3.79
C PRO A 340 2.83 -8.17 4.38
N ASN A 341 3.27 -9.11 3.52
CA ASN A 341 3.87 -10.36 4.00
C ASN A 341 5.23 -10.13 4.68
N THR A 342 6.02 -9.17 4.22
CA THR A 342 7.28 -8.77 4.87
C THR A 342 7.02 -8.16 6.24
N VAL A 343 6.00 -7.30 6.36
CA VAL A 343 5.65 -6.67 7.64
C VAL A 343 5.01 -7.68 8.60
N ASP A 344 4.20 -8.63 8.12
CA ASP A 344 3.70 -9.72 8.97
C ASP A 344 4.85 -10.58 9.52
N LEU A 345 5.90 -10.82 8.73
CA LEU A 345 7.10 -11.51 9.18
C LEU A 345 7.85 -10.68 10.23
N LEU A 346 8.05 -9.39 10.00
CA LEU A 346 8.66 -8.45 10.95
C LEU A 346 7.92 -8.47 12.30
N VAL A 347 6.61 -8.29 12.31
CA VAL A 347 5.77 -8.30 13.52
C VAL A 347 5.90 -9.63 14.26
N ARG A 348 5.90 -10.74 13.54
CA ARG A 348 6.06 -12.09 14.12
C ARG A 348 7.44 -12.29 14.76
N GLU A 349 8.51 -11.73 14.19
CA GLU A 349 9.87 -11.83 14.74
C GLU A 349 10.09 -10.88 15.93
N VAL A 350 9.44 -9.71 15.94
CA VAL A 350 9.49 -8.77 17.07
C VAL A 350 8.67 -9.27 18.27
N THR A 351 7.59 -10.03 18.04
CA THR A 351 6.71 -10.55 19.11
C THR A 351 7.46 -11.30 20.21
N PRO A 352 8.29 -12.33 19.95
CA PRO A 352 9.05 -13.02 20.99
C PRO A 352 10.13 -12.15 21.63
N PHE A 353 10.67 -11.16 20.93
CA PHE A 353 11.61 -10.18 21.50
C PHE A 353 10.97 -9.33 22.59
N LEU A 354 9.72 -8.90 22.38
CA LEU A 354 8.92 -8.16 23.37
C LEU A 354 8.42 -9.08 24.52
N GLY A 355 8.36 -10.39 24.31
CA GLY A 355 7.84 -11.36 25.26
C GLY A 355 6.36 -11.11 25.59
N GLU A 356 6.00 -11.27 26.88
CA GLU A 356 4.61 -11.08 27.35
C GLU A 356 4.04 -9.68 27.04
N ARG A 357 4.89 -8.66 26.98
CA ARG A 357 4.48 -7.27 26.66
C ARG A 357 3.78 -7.15 25.31
N SER A 358 4.08 -8.05 24.37
CA SER A 358 3.42 -8.10 23.06
C SER A 358 1.93 -8.43 23.15
N GLN A 359 1.46 -8.93 24.30
CA GLN A 359 0.08 -9.37 24.53
C GLN A 359 -0.70 -8.46 25.48
N LEU A 360 -0.01 -7.52 26.16
CA LEU A 360 -0.64 -6.72 27.20
C LEU A 360 -1.40 -5.53 26.62
N LEU A 361 -2.60 -5.32 27.14
CA LEU A 361 -3.37 -4.08 27.02
C LEU A 361 -2.91 -3.09 28.10
N GLY A 362 -3.11 -1.81 27.92
CA GLY A 362 -2.91 -0.80 28.99
C GLY A 362 -1.44 -0.53 29.39
N ILE A 363 -0.47 -0.99 28.64
CA ILE A 363 0.92 -0.54 28.74
C ILE A 363 1.21 0.32 27.52
N ALA A 364 1.18 1.65 27.66
CA ALA A 364 1.57 2.67 26.70
C ALA A 364 1.80 2.14 25.25
N ALA A 365 2.95 2.38 24.62
CA ALA A 365 3.25 1.89 23.27
C ALA A 365 3.00 0.36 23.07
N ALA A 366 3.21 -0.48 24.08
CA ALA A 366 2.99 -1.93 23.98
C ALA A 366 1.51 -2.32 23.85
N GLY A 367 0.56 -1.56 24.40
CA GLY A 367 -0.88 -1.78 24.17
C GLY A 367 -1.29 -1.61 22.72
N GLY A 368 -0.66 -0.69 22.00
CA GLY A 368 -0.82 -0.51 20.55
C GLY A 368 -0.27 -1.68 19.74
N PHE A 369 0.82 -2.33 20.17
CA PHE A 369 1.46 -3.41 19.43
C PHE A 369 0.54 -4.62 19.20
N GLN A 370 -0.19 -5.10 20.21
CA GLN A 370 -1.12 -6.22 20.02
C GLN A 370 -2.26 -5.89 19.06
N LYS A 371 -2.76 -4.63 19.09
CA LYS A 371 -3.75 -4.15 18.13
C LYS A 371 -3.17 -4.16 16.72
N LEU A 372 -2.01 -3.54 16.53
CA LEU A 372 -1.30 -3.49 15.26
C LEU A 372 -1.03 -4.89 14.68
N ALA A 373 -0.57 -5.84 15.50
CA ALA A 373 -0.30 -7.22 15.09
C ALA A 373 -1.55 -7.94 14.54
N ARG A 374 -2.74 -7.61 15.05
CA ARG A 374 -4.02 -8.12 14.53
C ARG A 374 -4.46 -7.38 13.27
N ASP A 375 -4.31 -6.06 13.28
CA ASP A 375 -4.82 -5.18 12.24
C ASP A 375 -4.02 -5.33 10.93
N ASN A 376 -2.68 -5.48 10.99
CA ASN A 376 -1.86 -5.59 9.79
C ASN A 376 -2.24 -6.81 8.93
N ARG A 377 -2.69 -7.90 9.54
CA ARG A 377 -3.06 -9.12 8.78
C ARG A 377 -4.13 -8.89 7.73
N VAL A 378 -5.03 -7.93 7.92
CA VAL A 378 -6.06 -7.65 6.93
C VAL A 378 -5.49 -7.02 5.66
N ILE A 379 -4.33 -6.35 5.75
CA ILE A 379 -3.71 -5.68 4.60
C ILE A 379 -3.30 -6.70 3.53
N GLY A 380 -2.86 -7.89 3.93
CA GLY A 380 -2.58 -9.01 3.01
C GLY A 380 -3.82 -9.71 2.42
N ILE A 381 -5.03 -9.32 2.84
CA ILE A 381 -6.29 -10.01 2.49
C ILE A 381 -7.17 -9.18 1.56
N PHE A 382 -7.45 -7.91 1.90
CA PHE A 382 -8.33 -7.07 1.10
C PHE A 382 -7.63 -6.51 -0.14
N ASP A 383 -8.38 -6.01 -1.11
CA ASP A 383 -7.88 -5.44 -2.36
C ASP A 383 -7.03 -6.43 -3.19
N GLY A 384 -7.40 -7.70 -3.12
CA GLY A 384 -6.64 -8.84 -3.65
C GLY A 384 -5.75 -9.48 -2.59
N ASN A 385 -6.09 -10.69 -2.17
CA ASN A 385 -5.29 -11.44 -1.20
C ASN A 385 -3.97 -11.93 -1.80
N SER A 386 -3.07 -12.46 -0.94
CA SER A 386 -1.76 -12.97 -1.35
C SER A 386 -1.84 -14.00 -2.48
N MET A 387 -2.84 -14.91 -2.45
CA MET A 387 -3.01 -15.93 -3.51
C MET A 387 -3.43 -15.31 -4.86
N VAL A 388 -4.31 -14.30 -4.82
CA VAL A 388 -4.71 -13.56 -6.04
C VAL A 388 -3.52 -12.84 -6.65
N ASN A 389 -2.70 -12.18 -5.83
CA ASN A 389 -1.52 -11.48 -6.32
C ASN A 389 -0.45 -12.44 -6.86
N LEU A 390 -0.21 -13.58 -6.19
CA LEU A 390 0.66 -14.64 -6.72
C LEU A 390 0.14 -15.18 -8.05
N ASN A 391 -1.16 -15.42 -8.17
CA ASN A 391 -1.76 -15.85 -9.43
C ASN A 391 -1.54 -14.82 -10.56
N MET A 392 -1.65 -13.52 -10.26
CA MET A 392 -1.34 -12.47 -11.24
C MET A 392 0.13 -12.50 -11.67
N ILE A 393 1.07 -12.74 -10.74
CA ILE A 393 2.49 -12.88 -11.05
C ILE A 393 2.75 -14.12 -11.91
N VAL A 394 2.10 -15.25 -11.61
CA VAL A 394 2.18 -16.48 -12.43
C VAL A 394 1.69 -16.23 -13.85
N ASN A 395 0.60 -15.49 -14.04
CA ASN A 395 0.09 -15.15 -15.36
C ASN A 395 1.06 -14.30 -16.19
N GLU A 396 2.01 -13.60 -15.54
CA GLU A 396 3.04 -12.79 -16.18
C GLU A 396 4.39 -13.52 -16.36
N PHE A 397 4.49 -14.83 -16.05
CA PHE A 397 5.73 -15.59 -16.20
C PHE A 397 6.33 -15.53 -17.61
N GLY A 398 5.48 -15.54 -18.63
CA GLY A 398 5.93 -15.42 -20.02
C GLY A 398 6.59 -14.09 -20.36
N THR A 399 6.28 -13.01 -19.62
CA THR A 399 6.92 -11.69 -19.78
C THR A 399 8.15 -11.55 -18.89
N ILE A 400 8.15 -12.16 -17.71
CA ILE A 400 9.29 -12.20 -16.79
C ILE A 400 10.46 -12.99 -17.41
N ALA A 401 10.17 -14.04 -18.17
CA ALA A 401 11.13 -14.93 -18.80
C ALA A 401 11.84 -14.36 -20.05
N ARG A 402 11.53 -13.14 -20.47
CA ARG A 402 12.10 -12.51 -21.67
C ARG A 402 13.26 -11.59 -21.31
N PRO A 403 14.52 -12.06 -21.28
CA PRO A 403 15.69 -11.24 -20.96
C PRO A 403 16.17 -10.36 -22.14
N ASP A 404 15.65 -10.55 -23.37
CA ASP A 404 16.25 -10.05 -24.61
C ASP A 404 16.10 -8.53 -24.85
N ASP A 405 15.50 -7.79 -23.93
CA ASP A 405 15.34 -6.35 -24.03
C ASP A 405 16.07 -5.67 -22.85
N PRO A 406 17.33 -5.27 -23.04
CA PRO A 406 18.12 -4.68 -21.95
C PRO A 406 17.47 -3.38 -21.47
N VAL A 407 17.39 -3.22 -20.16
CA VAL A 407 16.93 -2.00 -19.49
C VAL A 407 18.16 -1.25 -19.00
N ASP A 408 18.23 0.03 -19.35
CA ASP A 408 19.24 0.91 -18.78
C ASP A 408 18.96 1.14 -17.29
N ALA A 409 19.78 0.52 -16.44
CA ALA A 409 19.65 0.62 -15.00
C ALA A 409 19.88 2.05 -14.49
N ALA A 410 20.71 2.85 -15.16
CA ALA A 410 20.94 4.23 -14.78
C ALA A 410 19.69 5.09 -14.98
N LEU A 411 18.94 4.87 -16.07
CA LEU A 411 17.65 5.54 -16.28
C LEU A 411 16.58 5.10 -15.27
N VAL A 412 16.62 3.83 -14.83
CA VAL A 412 15.73 3.37 -13.76
C VAL A 412 16.07 4.08 -12.46
N VAL A 413 17.33 4.16 -12.06
CA VAL A 413 17.78 4.89 -10.87
C VAL A 413 17.39 6.37 -10.97
N GLU A 414 17.61 7.02 -12.11
CA GLU A 414 17.25 8.42 -12.35
C GLU A 414 15.74 8.65 -12.13
N SER A 415 14.88 7.74 -12.60
CA SER A 415 13.42 7.86 -12.42
C SER A 415 12.95 7.67 -10.98
N LEU A 416 13.81 7.15 -10.10
CA LEU A 416 13.54 6.96 -8.67
C LEU A 416 14.23 8.00 -7.79
N ARG A 417 14.81 9.05 -8.35
CA ARG A 417 15.44 10.12 -7.55
C ARG A 417 14.45 10.72 -6.58
N HIS A 418 14.93 10.96 -5.37
CA HIS A 418 14.10 11.47 -4.28
C HIS A 418 13.74 12.95 -4.43
N ASP A 419 14.40 13.66 -5.32
CA ASP A 419 14.20 15.06 -5.66
C ASP A 419 13.50 15.25 -7.03
N ALA A 420 13.11 14.15 -7.70
CA ALA A 420 12.35 14.18 -8.94
C ALA A 420 10.85 14.17 -8.67
N GLU A 421 10.11 14.99 -9.39
CA GLU A 421 8.65 15.02 -9.37
C GLU A 421 8.06 14.37 -10.63
N PRO A 422 6.89 13.71 -10.51
CA PRO A 422 6.13 13.35 -11.69
C PRO A 422 5.54 14.62 -12.34
N ASP A 423 5.41 14.60 -13.66
CA ASP A 423 4.85 15.70 -14.47
C ASP A 423 3.34 15.95 -14.24
N GLY A 424 2.80 15.49 -13.13
CA GLY A 424 1.38 15.60 -12.75
C GLY A 424 0.71 14.24 -12.55
N TRP A 425 -0.63 14.22 -12.54
CA TRP A 425 -1.40 13.00 -12.44
C TRP A 425 -1.05 12.05 -13.60
N LEU A 426 -0.96 10.76 -13.29
CA LEU A 426 -0.70 9.73 -14.30
C LEU A 426 -1.78 9.70 -15.39
N ASP A 427 -1.41 9.26 -16.59
CA ASP A 427 -2.36 8.99 -17.68
C ASP A 427 -3.01 7.59 -17.51
N PRO A 428 -4.29 7.49 -17.08
CA PRO A 428 -4.97 6.22 -16.91
C PRO A 428 -5.12 5.42 -18.22
N GLY A 429 -5.06 6.10 -19.37
CA GLY A 429 -5.08 5.49 -20.69
C GLY A 429 -3.88 4.57 -20.95
N ARG A 430 -2.81 4.71 -20.19
CA ARG A 430 -1.62 3.83 -20.24
C ARG A 430 -1.75 2.55 -19.43
N LEU A 431 -2.72 2.43 -18.52
CA LEU A 431 -2.97 1.19 -17.76
C LEU A 431 -3.29 0.02 -18.70
N ARG A 432 -2.68 -1.12 -18.48
CA ARG A 432 -2.86 -2.35 -19.25
C ARG A 432 -3.24 -3.50 -18.33
N LEU A 433 -4.10 -4.43 -18.79
CA LEU A 433 -4.51 -5.59 -17.99
C LEU A 433 -3.42 -6.65 -17.88
N VAL A 434 -2.50 -6.67 -18.84
CA VAL A 434 -1.30 -7.53 -18.84
C VAL A 434 -0.10 -6.70 -19.31
N THR A 435 1.08 -7.01 -18.81
CA THR A 435 2.30 -6.35 -19.27
C THR A 435 2.76 -6.94 -20.61
N ARG A 436 3.45 -6.13 -21.41
CA ARG A 436 4.05 -6.63 -22.66
C ARG A 436 5.47 -7.13 -22.45
N ARG A 437 6.20 -6.53 -21.50
CA ARG A 437 7.63 -6.73 -21.27
C ARG A 437 7.97 -7.00 -19.79
N GLY A 438 6.99 -7.35 -18.95
CA GLY A 438 7.19 -7.52 -17.52
C GLY A 438 7.45 -6.19 -16.80
N SER A 439 8.35 -6.20 -15.80
CA SER A 439 8.75 -5.02 -15.03
C SER A 439 10.17 -4.58 -15.39
N ARG A 440 10.35 -3.30 -15.70
CA ARG A 440 11.66 -2.70 -15.93
C ARG A 440 12.57 -2.77 -14.70
N LEU A 441 12.01 -2.67 -13.50
CA LEU A 441 12.74 -2.84 -12.24
C LEU A 441 13.34 -4.25 -12.12
N LEU A 442 12.57 -5.30 -12.40
CA LEU A 442 13.08 -6.67 -12.40
C LEU A 442 14.16 -6.87 -13.47
N ARG A 443 13.93 -6.37 -14.68
CA ARG A 443 14.88 -6.50 -15.80
C ARG A 443 16.16 -5.70 -15.59
N ALA A 444 16.08 -4.61 -14.81
CA ALA A 444 17.25 -3.81 -14.48
C ALA A 444 18.17 -4.46 -13.44
N LEU A 445 17.76 -5.53 -12.75
CA LEU A 445 18.51 -6.12 -11.64
C LEU A 445 19.98 -6.41 -11.98
N PRO A 446 20.35 -7.04 -13.11
CA PRO A 446 21.76 -7.25 -13.47
C PRO A 446 22.53 -5.93 -13.60
N GLY A 447 22.01 -4.94 -14.32
CA GLY A 447 22.63 -3.63 -14.47
C GLY A 447 22.70 -2.82 -13.17
N LEU A 448 21.72 -2.97 -12.27
CA LEU A 448 21.76 -2.38 -10.93
C LEU A 448 22.92 -2.98 -10.10
N VAL A 449 23.18 -4.28 -10.24
CA VAL A 449 24.34 -4.93 -9.61
C VAL A 449 25.66 -4.36 -10.15
N ASP A 450 25.75 -4.10 -11.46
CA ASP A 450 26.94 -3.48 -12.06
C ASP A 450 27.17 -2.06 -11.53
N LEU A 451 26.10 -1.28 -11.31
CA LEU A 451 26.18 0.06 -10.72
C LEU A 451 26.69 0.06 -9.27
N LEU A 452 26.52 -1.03 -8.52
CA LEU A 452 27.10 -1.18 -7.18
C LEU A 452 28.64 -1.29 -7.21
N GLY A 453 29.23 -1.80 -8.30
CA GLY A 453 30.67 -1.91 -8.47
C GLY A 453 31.33 -2.76 -7.38
N SER A 454 32.25 -2.15 -6.61
CA SER A 454 33.03 -2.81 -5.55
C SER A 454 32.46 -2.65 -4.15
N ARG A 455 31.20 -2.19 -3.99
CA ARG A 455 30.55 -2.07 -2.68
C ARG A 455 30.45 -3.43 -1.99
N GLY A 456 30.45 -3.45 -0.66
CA GLY A 456 30.33 -4.67 0.15
C GLY A 456 29.04 -5.44 -0.14
N SER A 457 27.93 -4.71 -0.39
CA SER A 457 26.61 -5.25 -0.75
C SER A 457 26.58 -5.93 -2.14
N ALA A 458 27.52 -5.65 -3.04
CA ALA A 458 27.54 -6.18 -4.41
C ALA A 458 27.61 -7.73 -4.45
N GLY A 459 28.23 -8.36 -3.44
CA GLY A 459 28.26 -9.82 -3.33
C GLY A 459 26.88 -10.44 -3.12
N ALA A 460 26.09 -9.87 -2.21
CA ALA A 460 24.71 -10.28 -1.97
C ALA A 460 23.83 -10.00 -3.19
N ALA A 461 23.97 -8.83 -3.80
CA ALA A 461 23.25 -8.44 -5.01
C ALA A 461 23.49 -9.41 -6.17
N ARG A 462 24.75 -9.81 -6.42
CA ARG A 462 25.10 -10.81 -7.46
C ARG A 462 24.44 -12.17 -7.22
N ARG A 463 24.42 -12.67 -5.97
CA ARG A 463 23.72 -13.93 -5.65
C ARG A 463 22.24 -13.87 -6.00
N ILE A 464 21.58 -12.75 -5.69
CA ILE A 464 20.14 -12.55 -5.98
C ILE A 464 19.91 -12.40 -7.49
N ALA A 465 20.78 -11.70 -8.22
CA ALA A 465 20.68 -11.57 -9.67
C ALA A 465 20.82 -12.93 -10.38
N SER A 466 21.80 -13.76 -9.99
CA SER A 466 21.95 -15.12 -10.52
C SER A 466 20.74 -16.00 -10.21
N GLU A 467 20.14 -15.84 -9.02
CA GLU A 467 18.89 -16.53 -8.69
C GLU A 467 17.74 -16.03 -9.57
N PHE A 468 17.63 -14.74 -9.82
CA PHE A 468 16.60 -14.20 -10.72
C PHE A 468 16.72 -14.75 -12.13
N GLU A 469 17.93 -14.84 -12.70
CA GLU A 469 18.17 -15.45 -14.02
C GLU A 469 17.68 -16.91 -14.06
N ARG A 470 18.00 -17.69 -13.02
CA ARG A 470 17.51 -19.07 -12.88
C ARG A 470 15.99 -19.14 -12.80
N LEU A 471 15.36 -18.24 -12.02
CA LEU A 471 13.91 -18.16 -11.86
C LEU A 471 13.23 -17.75 -13.17
N ALA A 472 13.82 -16.85 -13.96
CA ALA A 472 13.29 -16.43 -15.26
C ALA A 472 13.23 -17.62 -16.24
N VAL A 473 14.29 -18.46 -16.28
CA VAL A 473 14.29 -19.70 -17.08
C VAL A 473 13.18 -20.65 -16.64
N LEU A 474 13.01 -20.84 -15.33
CA LEU A 474 11.96 -21.71 -14.79
C LEU A 474 10.55 -21.16 -15.09
N ALA A 475 10.35 -19.85 -14.95
CA ALA A 475 9.11 -19.18 -15.30
C ALA A 475 8.75 -19.35 -16.79
N GLY A 476 9.76 -19.21 -17.67
CA GLY A 476 9.57 -19.38 -19.12
C GLY A 476 9.23 -20.80 -19.55
N SER A 477 9.64 -21.80 -18.77
CA SER A 477 9.35 -23.21 -18.99
C SER A 477 8.12 -23.72 -18.22
N ALA A 478 7.52 -22.88 -17.34
CA ALA A 478 6.37 -23.27 -16.56
C ALA A 478 5.14 -23.53 -17.45
N PRO A 479 4.42 -24.64 -17.26
CA PRO A 479 3.20 -24.91 -18.01
C PRO A 479 2.14 -23.84 -17.70
N ARG A 480 1.34 -23.48 -18.70
CA ARG A 480 0.15 -22.67 -18.48
C ARG A 480 -0.92 -23.53 -17.82
N GLU A 481 -1.15 -23.30 -16.54
CA GLU A 481 -2.12 -24.02 -15.74
C GLU A 481 -3.39 -23.17 -15.58
N ALA A 482 -4.57 -23.78 -15.70
CA ALA A 482 -5.83 -23.09 -15.38
C ALA A 482 -5.91 -22.70 -13.89
N MET A 483 -5.30 -23.51 -13.03
CA MET A 483 -5.12 -23.29 -11.60
C MET A 483 -3.62 -23.46 -11.29
N PRO A 484 -2.91 -22.40 -10.85
CA PRO A 484 -1.49 -22.50 -10.54
C PRO A 484 -1.19 -23.53 -9.46
N SER A 485 -0.12 -24.30 -9.66
CA SER A 485 0.38 -25.26 -8.70
C SER A 485 1.08 -24.57 -7.51
N ALA A 486 1.28 -25.29 -6.39
CA ALA A 486 2.08 -24.81 -5.27
C ALA A 486 3.49 -24.40 -5.71
N ARG A 487 4.09 -25.13 -6.67
CA ARG A 487 5.40 -24.82 -7.24
C ARG A 487 5.40 -23.51 -8.02
N SER A 488 4.32 -23.24 -8.78
CA SER A 488 4.18 -21.96 -9.50
C SER A 488 4.05 -20.79 -8.53
N PHE A 489 3.35 -20.96 -7.42
CA PHE A 489 3.27 -19.95 -6.37
C PHE A 489 4.61 -19.73 -5.65
N GLU A 490 5.34 -20.80 -5.30
CA GLU A 490 6.70 -20.69 -4.73
C GLU A 490 7.64 -19.91 -5.67
N LEU A 491 7.58 -20.20 -6.98
CA LEU A 491 8.34 -19.48 -7.98
C LEU A 491 7.97 -17.99 -8.01
N ALA A 492 6.67 -17.66 -7.95
CA ALA A 492 6.19 -16.28 -7.92
C ALA A 492 6.63 -15.53 -6.65
N GLU A 493 6.65 -16.18 -5.48
CA GLU A 493 7.16 -15.62 -4.23
C GLU A 493 8.65 -15.26 -4.33
N ARG A 494 9.45 -16.16 -4.91
CA ARG A 494 10.89 -15.94 -5.13
C ARG A 494 11.16 -14.79 -6.11
N VAL A 495 10.37 -14.70 -7.18
CA VAL A 495 10.40 -13.56 -8.12
C VAL A 495 10.07 -12.25 -7.41
N ALA A 496 9.07 -12.24 -6.52
CA ALA A 496 8.73 -11.06 -5.74
C ALA A 496 9.88 -10.61 -4.81
N LEU A 497 10.64 -11.54 -4.23
CA LEU A 497 11.84 -11.22 -3.45
C LEU A 497 12.95 -10.60 -4.31
N CYS A 498 13.17 -11.10 -5.53
CA CYS A 498 14.11 -10.48 -6.47
C CYS A 498 13.65 -9.07 -6.89
N PHE A 499 12.35 -8.86 -7.08
CA PHE A 499 11.78 -7.51 -7.29
C PHE A 499 12.07 -6.59 -6.10
N GLY A 500 11.90 -7.08 -4.87
CA GLY A 500 12.27 -6.33 -3.66
C GLY A 500 13.74 -5.93 -3.63
N ALA A 501 14.64 -6.82 -4.07
CA ALA A 501 16.07 -6.50 -4.17
C ALA A 501 16.34 -5.41 -5.23
N SER A 502 15.68 -5.49 -6.39
CA SER A 502 15.80 -4.44 -7.42
C SER A 502 15.32 -3.08 -6.89
N CYS A 503 14.18 -3.05 -6.17
CA CYS A 503 13.67 -1.84 -5.54
C CYS A 503 14.67 -1.29 -4.52
N ALA A 504 15.18 -2.13 -3.60
CA ALA A 504 16.11 -1.70 -2.57
C ALA A 504 17.41 -1.11 -3.16
N ILE A 505 18.01 -1.79 -4.16
CA ILE A 505 19.22 -1.31 -4.83
C ILE A 505 18.95 0.02 -5.54
N ALA A 506 17.89 0.08 -6.36
CA ALA A 506 17.59 1.26 -7.16
C ALA A 506 17.25 2.49 -6.31
N VAL A 507 16.48 2.32 -5.23
CA VAL A 507 16.09 3.39 -4.30
C VAL A 507 17.31 3.91 -3.52
N GLU A 508 18.18 3.03 -3.01
CA GLU A 508 19.41 3.45 -2.33
C GLU A 508 20.39 4.17 -3.29
N LEU A 509 20.51 3.71 -4.53
CA LEU A 509 21.34 4.39 -5.54
C LEU A 509 20.76 5.76 -5.95
N ALA A 510 19.45 5.92 -5.90
CA ALA A 510 18.75 7.17 -6.22
C ALA A 510 18.73 8.17 -5.05
N GLY A 511 19.08 7.74 -3.85
CA GLY A 511 19.07 8.54 -2.64
C GLY A 511 20.20 9.58 -2.57
N PRO A 512 20.04 10.63 -1.76
CA PRO A 512 21.02 11.73 -1.68
C PRO A 512 22.35 11.30 -1.07
N ASP A 513 22.38 10.26 -0.24
CA ASP A 513 23.58 9.73 0.44
C ASP A 513 23.98 8.35 -0.09
N ALA A 514 23.76 8.12 -1.38
CA ALA A 514 23.99 6.82 -2.01
C ALA A 514 25.40 6.24 -1.79
N ALA A 515 26.43 7.07 -1.66
CA ALA A 515 27.81 6.64 -1.44
C ALA A 515 28.20 6.52 0.05
N GLY A 516 27.32 6.85 0.97
CA GLY A 516 27.58 6.88 2.40
C GLY A 516 27.69 5.50 3.03
N ALA A 517 28.45 5.38 4.12
CA ALA A 517 28.60 4.13 4.87
C ALA A 517 27.26 3.63 5.47
N ALA A 518 26.39 4.55 5.86
CA ALA A 518 25.06 4.19 6.38
C ALA A 518 24.15 3.60 5.29
N SER A 519 24.17 4.18 4.09
CA SER A 519 23.47 3.64 2.90
C SER A 519 23.97 2.23 2.57
N GLU A 520 25.28 2.03 2.56
CA GLU A 520 25.89 0.72 2.30
C GLU A 520 25.46 -0.32 3.36
N ALA A 521 25.45 0.04 4.65
CA ALA A 521 25.06 -0.87 5.71
C ALA A 521 23.56 -1.23 5.64
N ARG A 522 22.68 -0.26 5.34
CA ARG A 522 21.25 -0.50 5.11
C ARG A 522 21.05 -1.49 3.96
N LEU A 523 21.63 -1.18 2.80
CA LEU A 523 21.48 -2.01 1.60
C LEU A 523 22.03 -3.43 1.82
N HIS A 524 23.20 -3.56 2.43
CA HIS A 524 23.81 -4.87 2.70
C HIS A 524 22.88 -5.74 3.57
N ALA A 525 22.39 -5.19 4.67
CA ALA A 525 21.50 -5.93 5.58
C ALA A 525 20.16 -6.31 4.90
N VAL A 526 19.58 -5.43 4.07
CA VAL A 526 18.36 -5.74 3.29
C VAL A 526 18.61 -6.87 2.29
N LEU A 527 19.74 -6.85 1.55
CA LEU A 527 20.06 -7.87 0.57
C LEU A 527 20.43 -9.22 1.23
N ASP A 528 21.10 -9.20 2.37
CA ASP A 528 21.34 -10.42 3.15
C ASP A 528 20.03 -11.00 3.68
N ARG A 529 19.11 -10.16 4.17
CA ARG A 529 17.76 -10.58 4.59
C ARG A 529 16.99 -11.23 3.44
N ILE A 530 17.01 -10.66 2.23
CA ILE A 530 16.41 -11.26 1.04
C ILE A 530 17.12 -12.58 0.69
N SER A 531 18.45 -12.64 0.77
CA SER A 531 19.22 -13.86 0.51
C SER A 531 18.84 -14.99 1.46
N VAL A 532 18.60 -14.70 2.74
CA VAL A 532 18.10 -15.68 3.72
C VAL A 532 16.71 -16.19 3.32
N ARG A 533 15.80 -15.30 2.95
CA ARG A 533 14.43 -15.67 2.53
C ARG A 533 14.42 -16.49 1.22
N LEU A 534 15.39 -16.26 0.33
CA LEU A 534 15.60 -17.05 -0.88
C LEU A 534 16.35 -18.37 -0.62
N GLY A 535 16.85 -18.62 0.60
CA GLY A 535 17.66 -19.78 0.92
C GLY A 535 19.07 -19.76 0.28
N LEU A 536 19.58 -18.57 -0.06
CA LEU A 536 20.91 -18.34 -0.65
C LEU A 536 21.97 -18.03 0.42
N LEU A 537 21.55 -17.75 1.64
CA LEU A 537 22.39 -17.46 2.79
C LEU A 537 21.70 -18.02 4.04
N ASP A 538 22.45 -18.55 4.99
CA ASP A 538 21.91 -18.94 6.28
C ASP A 538 21.77 -17.73 7.23
N ALA A 539 20.84 -17.83 8.18
CA ALA A 539 20.52 -16.71 9.07
C ALA A 539 21.68 -16.33 10.01
N ALA A 540 22.56 -17.28 10.35
CA ALA A 540 23.71 -17.01 11.21
C ALA A 540 24.75 -16.14 10.46
N SER A 541 24.97 -16.41 9.17
CA SER A 541 25.85 -15.60 8.30
C SER A 541 25.31 -14.18 8.09
N ALA A 542 23.98 -13.98 8.05
CA ALA A 542 23.36 -12.65 7.93
C ALA A 542 23.36 -11.86 9.26
N SER A 543 23.65 -12.48 10.40
CA SER A 543 23.50 -11.85 11.72
C SER A 543 24.45 -10.68 11.97
N ALA A 544 25.61 -10.66 11.29
CA ALA A 544 26.60 -9.59 11.43
C ALA A 544 26.09 -8.29 10.77
N SER A 545 25.61 -8.35 9.52
CA SER A 545 25.03 -7.19 8.83
C SER A 545 23.77 -6.69 9.53
N ALA A 546 22.92 -7.60 10.02
CA ALA A 546 21.76 -7.26 10.82
C ALA A 546 22.17 -6.56 12.14
N SER A 547 23.18 -7.07 12.88
CA SER A 547 23.64 -6.42 14.13
C SER A 547 24.18 -5.01 13.88
N LEU A 548 24.96 -4.81 12.80
CA LEU A 548 25.45 -3.49 12.41
C LEU A 548 24.30 -2.52 12.11
N LEU A 549 23.28 -2.98 11.38
CA LEU A 549 22.10 -2.17 11.10
C LEU A 549 21.32 -1.85 12.39
N GLY A 550 21.25 -2.80 13.33
CA GLY A 550 20.67 -2.60 14.65
C GLY A 550 21.39 -1.52 15.47
N ASP A 551 22.73 -1.49 15.42
CA ASP A 551 23.53 -0.45 16.09
C ASP A 551 23.29 0.93 15.46
N LEU A 552 23.29 1.04 14.12
CA LEU A 552 22.97 2.29 13.41
C LEU A 552 21.57 2.80 13.75
N ALA A 553 20.58 1.91 13.84
CA ALA A 553 19.22 2.27 14.18
C ALA A 553 19.09 2.71 15.66
N LEU A 554 19.84 2.09 16.57
CA LEU A 554 19.91 2.51 17.98
C LEU A 554 20.50 3.91 18.10
N ASP A 555 21.56 4.22 17.35
CA ASP A 555 22.18 5.55 17.35
C ASP A 555 21.22 6.58 16.75
N ALA A 556 20.56 6.28 15.63
CA ALA A 556 19.53 7.15 15.06
C ALA A 556 18.39 7.43 16.07
N THR A 557 17.93 6.39 16.80
CA THR A 557 16.87 6.52 17.82
C THR A 557 17.30 7.44 18.97
N ARG A 558 18.57 7.35 19.43
CA ARG A 558 19.12 8.24 20.47
C ARG A 558 19.13 9.70 20.03
N ASP A 559 19.35 9.94 18.74
CA ASP A 559 19.30 11.27 18.12
C ASP A 559 17.86 11.73 17.80
N GLY A 560 16.85 10.99 18.22
CA GLY A 560 15.44 11.28 17.90
C GLY A 560 15.08 11.07 16.42
N ARG A 561 15.88 10.31 15.69
CA ARG A 561 15.67 9.99 14.25
C ARG A 561 15.29 8.52 14.08
N ARG A 562 14.72 8.20 12.93
CA ARG A 562 14.47 6.85 12.46
C ARG A 562 15.28 6.57 11.19
N LEU A 563 15.78 5.36 11.03
CA LEU A 563 16.36 4.95 9.74
C LEU A 563 15.25 4.75 8.71
N SER A 564 15.38 5.40 7.58
CA SER A 564 14.47 5.36 6.45
C SER A 564 15.26 5.49 5.16
N VAL A 565 14.80 4.93 4.06
CA VAL A 565 15.33 5.23 2.72
C VAL A 565 14.75 6.54 2.18
N LEU A 566 13.69 7.06 2.79
CA LEU A 566 12.97 8.28 2.41
C LEU A 566 13.26 9.43 3.38
N GLU A 567 14.53 9.63 3.73
CA GLU A 567 14.92 10.72 4.63
C GLU A 567 14.35 12.07 4.18
N GLY A 568 13.73 12.78 5.12
CA GLY A 568 13.10 14.08 4.89
C GLY A 568 11.65 14.05 4.41
N TRP A 569 11.06 12.87 4.18
CA TRP A 569 9.63 12.72 3.89
C TRP A 569 8.80 12.42 5.14
N ASP A 570 9.37 11.78 6.15
CA ASP A 570 8.65 11.19 7.26
C ASP A 570 8.36 12.12 8.45
N GLY A 571 8.78 13.37 8.42
CA GLY A 571 8.48 14.35 9.48
C GLY A 571 8.94 13.97 10.90
N VAL A 572 9.44 12.76 11.09
CA VAL A 572 9.99 12.27 12.35
C VAL A 572 11.42 12.75 12.47
N ARG A 573 11.71 13.53 13.52
CA ARG A 573 13.08 13.91 13.89
C ARG A 573 13.77 12.73 14.52
#